data_5f11ba05bb86b41c1d6cc318530b220b
#
_entry.id   5f11ba05bb86b41c1d6cc318530b220b
#
_cell.length_a   1.000
_cell.length_b   1.000
_cell.length_c   1.000
_cell.angle_alpha   90.00
_cell.angle_beta   90.00
_cell.angle_gamma   90.00
#
_symmetry.space_group_name_H-M   'P 1'
#
loop_
_entity.id
_entity.type
_entity.pdbx_description
1 polymer ?
#
loop_
_entity_poly.entity_id
_entity_poly.type
_entity_poly.pdbx_seq_one_letter_code
_entity_poly.pdbx_strand_id
1 'polypeptide(L)'
;SFDKRYTYDEQIDMLMSAIHLTVPDFNIEEINKCLYAFDEIKAIIQIANIYLNLNRNDQAIDIFYQLLKYVRNHYREVITSGKITLLVLYNYARALDLCGRYEDGMKLAKEGRDACIQYGHYQTLPGCLEIYAECCHFLGMDDESTEAYDQAYYLCKLIGRKEDLEITRNEAKKYLNIDFKH
;
A
#
# COMPACT_ATOMS: atom_id res chain seq x y z
N SER A 1 -2.84 13.36 -4.67
CA SER A 1 -2.35 14.30 -3.65
C SER A 1 -3.51 15.20 -3.24
N PHE A 2 -3.84 15.20 -1.95
CA PHE A 2 -4.78 16.17 -1.39
C PHE A 2 -4.28 17.60 -1.60
N ASP A 3 -5.21 18.51 -1.83
CA ASP A 3 -4.93 19.92 -2.01
C ASP A 3 -4.28 20.49 -0.74
N LYS A 4 -3.08 21.05 -0.87
CA LYS A 4 -2.33 21.65 0.25
C LYS A 4 -3.06 22.81 0.96
N ARG A 5 -4.27 23.17 0.48
CA ARG A 5 -5.13 24.20 1.08
C ARG A 5 -5.84 23.77 2.36
N TYR A 6 -5.92 22.45 2.63
CA TYR A 6 -6.64 21.89 3.76
C TYR A 6 -5.69 21.24 4.76
N THR A 7 -5.96 21.43 6.05
CA THR A 7 -5.28 20.71 7.12
C THR A 7 -5.60 19.20 7.06
N TYR A 8 -4.82 18.37 7.71
CA TYR A 8 -5.09 16.93 7.78
C TYR A 8 -6.43 16.61 8.46
N ASP A 9 -6.79 17.34 9.52
CA ASP A 9 -8.08 17.17 10.20
C ASP A 9 -9.26 17.54 9.27
N GLU A 10 -9.17 18.63 8.54
CA GLU A 10 -10.19 19.03 7.53
C GLU A 10 -10.30 17.98 6.42
N GLN A 11 -9.18 17.37 6.00
CA GLN A 11 -9.20 16.30 4.99
C GLN A 11 -9.90 15.05 5.52
N ILE A 12 -9.65 14.66 6.78
CA ILE A 12 -10.34 13.55 7.43
C ILE A 12 -11.83 13.83 7.51
N ASP A 13 -12.23 14.99 7.97
CA ASP A 13 -13.66 15.39 8.12
C ASP A 13 -14.38 15.34 6.78
N MET A 14 -13.74 15.80 5.70
CA MET A 14 -14.32 15.73 4.35
C MET A 14 -14.47 14.28 3.88
N LEU A 15 -13.49 13.42 4.11
CA LEU A 15 -13.55 12.00 3.74
C LEU A 15 -14.62 11.27 4.55
N MET A 16 -14.69 11.50 5.86
CA MET A 16 -15.70 10.94 6.75
C MET A 16 -17.11 11.38 6.29
N SER A 17 -17.30 12.67 6.00
CA SER A 17 -18.56 13.20 5.51
C SER A 17 -18.96 12.56 4.17
N ALA A 18 -18.01 12.38 3.25
CA ALA A 18 -18.27 11.73 1.97
C ALA A 18 -18.71 10.27 2.14
N ILE A 19 -18.08 9.52 3.05
CA ILE A 19 -18.48 8.13 3.35
C ILE A 19 -19.89 8.09 3.97
N HIS A 20 -20.20 9.00 4.90
CA HIS A 20 -21.52 9.03 5.55
C HIS A 20 -22.67 9.35 4.59
N LEU A 21 -22.43 9.98 3.43
CA LEU A 21 -23.46 10.19 2.41
C LEU A 21 -23.99 8.87 1.83
N THR A 22 -23.15 7.85 1.75
CA THR A 22 -23.50 6.54 1.17
C THR A 22 -23.60 5.44 2.23
N VAL A 23 -22.90 5.59 3.34
CA VAL A 23 -22.86 4.66 4.48
C VAL A 23 -23.13 5.43 5.78
N PRO A 24 -24.40 5.77 6.10
CA PRO A 24 -24.75 6.63 7.25
C PRO A 24 -24.24 6.12 8.60
N ASP A 25 -24.17 4.79 8.78
CA ASP A 25 -23.75 4.14 10.03
C ASP A 25 -22.23 3.87 10.06
N PHE A 26 -21.43 4.49 9.17
CA PHE A 26 -20.00 4.28 9.12
C PHE A 26 -19.31 4.68 10.42
N ASN A 27 -18.49 3.76 10.94
CA ASN A 27 -17.58 4.01 12.06
C ASN A 27 -16.21 3.46 11.70
N ILE A 28 -15.19 4.34 11.73
CA ILE A 28 -13.82 4.00 11.39
C ILE A 28 -13.20 2.95 12.33
N GLU A 29 -13.70 2.83 13.54
CA GLU A 29 -13.28 1.83 14.52
C GLU A 29 -13.97 0.47 14.29
N GLU A 30 -14.99 0.40 13.46
CA GLU A 30 -15.85 -0.77 13.26
C GLU A 30 -16.11 -1.06 11.77
N ILE A 31 -15.07 -0.99 10.94
CA ILE A 31 -15.16 -1.11 9.47
C ILE A 31 -15.92 -2.37 9.02
N ASN A 32 -15.82 -3.47 9.76
CA ASN A 32 -16.46 -4.73 9.36
C ASN A 32 -17.99 -4.76 9.55
N LYS A 33 -18.62 -3.69 10.06
CA LYS A 33 -20.08 -3.65 10.30
C LYS A 33 -20.90 -3.13 9.12
N CYS A 34 -20.28 -2.49 8.13
CA CYS A 34 -20.95 -1.91 6.97
C CYS A 34 -20.51 -2.58 5.67
N LEU A 35 -21.21 -2.28 4.57
CA LEU A 35 -20.80 -2.66 3.22
C LEU A 35 -20.29 -1.42 2.48
N TYR A 36 -19.21 -1.58 1.73
CA TYR A 36 -18.54 -0.50 1.03
C TYR A 36 -18.40 -0.80 -0.46
N ALA A 37 -18.63 0.21 -1.29
CA ALA A 37 -18.19 0.20 -2.68
C ALA A 37 -16.69 0.57 -2.77
N PHE A 38 -16.15 0.59 -3.99
CA PHE A 38 -14.72 0.81 -4.20
C PHE A 38 -14.26 2.22 -3.76
N ASP A 39 -15.12 3.22 -3.91
CA ASP A 39 -14.76 4.60 -3.59
C ASP A 39 -14.70 4.85 -2.07
N GLU A 40 -15.60 4.22 -1.28
CA GLU A 40 -15.51 4.27 0.18
C GLU A 40 -14.24 3.57 0.68
N ILE A 41 -13.87 2.42 0.08
CA ILE A 41 -12.62 1.73 0.42
C ILE A 41 -11.41 2.64 0.15
N LYS A 42 -11.38 3.34 -0.97
CA LYS A 42 -10.32 4.33 -1.26
C LYS A 42 -10.30 5.47 -0.26
N ALA A 43 -11.47 5.97 0.14
CA ALA A 43 -11.57 7.03 1.14
C ALA A 43 -11.04 6.56 2.51
N ILE A 44 -11.39 5.34 2.94
CA ILE A 44 -10.87 4.74 4.18
C ILE A 44 -9.35 4.59 4.12
N ILE A 45 -8.79 4.12 2.99
CA ILE A 45 -7.33 4.05 2.77
C ILE A 45 -6.69 5.44 2.92
N GLN A 46 -7.31 6.48 2.35
CA GLN A 46 -6.78 7.85 2.47
C GLN A 46 -6.80 8.36 3.91
N ILE A 47 -7.84 8.07 4.69
CA ILE A 47 -7.89 8.40 6.12
C ILE A 47 -6.74 7.72 6.86
N ALA A 48 -6.50 6.43 6.62
CA ALA A 48 -5.39 5.71 7.24
C ALA A 48 -4.02 6.31 6.86
N ASN A 49 -3.83 6.69 5.58
CA ASN A 49 -2.60 7.36 5.13
C ASN A 49 -2.43 8.74 5.78
N ILE A 50 -3.50 9.49 6.03
CA ILE A 50 -3.43 10.76 6.75
C ILE A 50 -3.02 10.51 8.22
N TYR A 51 -3.51 9.45 8.86
CA TYR A 51 -3.09 9.09 10.22
C TYR A 51 -1.58 8.76 10.28
N LEU A 52 -1.02 8.08 9.27
CA LEU A 52 0.45 7.89 9.17
C LEU A 52 1.19 9.24 9.11
N ASN A 53 0.71 10.17 8.28
CA ASN A 53 1.31 11.51 8.17
C ASN A 53 1.23 12.31 9.48
N LEU A 54 0.23 12.02 10.32
CA LEU A 54 0.07 12.59 11.67
C LEU A 54 0.84 11.84 12.75
N ASN A 55 1.62 10.81 12.39
CA ASN A 55 2.28 9.87 13.32
C ASN A 55 1.31 9.11 14.24
N ARG A 56 0.04 8.97 13.83
CA ARG A 56 -0.97 8.14 14.50
C ARG A 56 -0.90 6.70 13.98
N ASN A 57 0.27 6.08 14.13
CA ASN A 57 0.63 4.83 13.50
C ASN A 57 -0.28 3.66 13.89
N ASP A 58 -0.59 3.52 15.18
CA ASP A 58 -1.45 2.43 15.68
C ASP A 58 -2.86 2.51 15.08
N GLN A 59 -3.42 3.71 14.98
CA GLN A 59 -4.74 3.92 14.38
C GLN A 59 -4.73 3.57 12.87
N ALA A 60 -3.69 3.99 12.14
CA ALA A 60 -3.55 3.67 10.72
C ALA A 60 -3.43 2.15 10.50
N ILE A 61 -2.61 1.48 11.30
CA ILE A 61 -2.40 0.04 11.24
C ILE A 61 -3.69 -0.73 11.55
N ASP A 62 -4.47 -0.29 12.56
CA ASP A 62 -5.74 -0.92 12.89
C ASP A 62 -6.76 -0.77 11.75
N ILE A 63 -6.89 0.41 11.15
CA ILE A 63 -7.74 0.64 9.98
C ILE A 63 -7.36 -0.30 8.84
N PHE A 64 -6.07 -0.39 8.49
CA PHE A 64 -5.61 -1.28 7.42
C PHE A 64 -5.87 -2.75 7.73
N TYR A 65 -5.66 -3.18 8.98
CA TYR A 65 -5.95 -4.54 9.43
C TYR A 65 -7.44 -4.87 9.26
N GLN A 66 -8.33 -4.00 9.75
CA GLN A 66 -9.77 -4.18 9.62
C GLN A 66 -10.19 -4.19 8.13
N LEU A 67 -9.64 -3.29 7.33
CA LEU A 67 -9.95 -3.18 5.91
C LEU A 67 -9.48 -4.41 5.12
N LEU A 68 -8.29 -4.94 5.42
CA LEU A 68 -7.81 -6.19 4.80
C LEU A 68 -8.72 -7.38 5.16
N LYS A 69 -9.13 -7.47 6.43
CA LYS A 69 -10.07 -8.49 6.87
C LYS A 69 -11.42 -8.35 6.15
N TYR A 70 -11.91 -7.12 6.00
CA TYR A 70 -13.13 -6.82 5.27
C TYR A 70 -13.06 -7.28 3.81
N VAL A 71 -12.04 -6.85 3.06
CA VAL A 71 -11.93 -7.19 1.64
C VAL A 71 -11.74 -8.69 1.42
N ARG A 72 -11.00 -9.39 2.27
CA ARG A 72 -10.85 -10.85 2.22
C ARG A 72 -12.16 -11.59 2.44
N ASN A 73 -13.08 -11.05 3.23
CA ASN A 73 -14.38 -11.67 3.51
C ASN A 73 -15.42 -11.39 2.43
N HIS A 74 -15.43 -10.18 1.86
CA HIS A 74 -16.51 -9.72 0.98
C HIS A 74 -16.14 -9.79 -0.52
N TYR A 75 -14.84 -9.82 -0.84
CA TYR A 75 -14.36 -9.80 -2.22
C TYR A 75 -13.58 -11.09 -2.56
N ARG A 76 -14.16 -12.26 -2.28
CA ARG A 76 -13.51 -13.56 -2.51
C ARG A 76 -13.47 -14.00 -3.95
N GLU A 77 -14.33 -13.47 -4.80
CA GLU A 77 -14.43 -13.91 -6.19
C GLU A 77 -14.40 -12.73 -7.15
N VAL A 78 -13.75 -12.95 -8.31
CA VAL A 78 -13.74 -12.11 -9.52
C VAL A 78 -12.50 -11.20 -9.68
N ILE A 79 -12.07 -11.09 -10.93
CA ILE A 79 -10.99 -10.23 -11.46
C ILE A 79 -11.04 -8.78 -10.91
N THR A 80 -12.25 -8.25 -10.65
CA THR A 80 -12.45 -6.92 -10.06
C THR A 80 -12.07 -6.87 -8.57
N SER A 81 -12.23 -7.96 -7.84
CA SER A 81 -11.87 -8.06 -6.42
C SER A 81 -10.36 -8.08 -6.20
N GLY A 82 -9.59 -8.65 -7.16
CA GLY A 82 -8.14 -8.61 -7.12
C GLY A 82 -7.59 -7.20 -7.03
N LYS A 83 -8.15 -6.25 -7.77
CA LYS A 83 -7.72 -4.84 -7.76
C LYS A 83 -7.95 -4.17 -6.41
N ILE A 84 -9.07 -4.44 -5.75
CA ILE A 84 -9.40 -3.87 -4.42
C ILE A 84 -8.47 -4.46 -3.36
N THR A 85 -8.34 -5.78 -3.34
CA THR A 85 -7.46 -6.48 -2.39
C THR A 85 -6.01 -6.05 -2.56
N LEU A 86 -5.52 -5.92 -3.80
CA LEU A 86 -4.18 -5.42 -4.10
C LEU A 86 -3.95 -3.99 -3.59
N LEU A 87 -4.94 -3.11 -3.76
CA LEU A 87 -4.86 -1.73 -3.27
C LEU A 87 -4.71 -1.71 -1.75
N VAL A 88 -5.46 -2.54 -1.03
CA VAL A 88 -5.36 -2.65 0.43
C VAL A 88 -4.04 -3.29 0.85
N LEU A 89 -3.63 -4.40 0.22
CA LEU A 89 -2.36 -5.07 0.52
C LEU A 89 -1.17 -4.13 0.36
N TYR A 90 -1.09 -3.42 -0.76
CA TYR A 90 -0.02 -2.47 -1.05
C TYR A 90 0.06 -1.36 0.01
N ASN A 91 -1.07 -0.69 0.31
CA ASN A 91 -1.07 0.40 1.28
C ASN A 91 -0.79 -0.09 2.70
N TYR A 92 -1.29 -1.26 3.08
CA TYR A 92 -1.03 -1.83 4.39
C TYR A 92 0.43 -2.28 4.54
N ALA A 93 1.00 -2.96 3.54
CA ALA A 93 2.41 -3.31 3.54
C ALA A 93 3.30 -2.06 3.69
N ARG A 94 2.98 -0.98 2.94
CA ARG A 94 3.69 0.29 3.04
C ARG A 94 3.56 0.93 4.42
N ALA A 95 2.37 0.87 5.02
CA ALA A 95 2.14 1.38 6.37
C ALA A 95 2.99 0.64 7.42
N LEU A 96 3.06 -0.69 7.32
CA LEU A 96 3.87 -1.52 8.21
C LEU A 96 5.36 -1.23 8.07
N ASP A 97 5.85 -1.10 6.84
CA ASP A 97 7.22 -0.72 6.53
C ASP A 97 7.58 0.64 7.14
N LEU A 98 6.77 1.68 6.91
CA LEU A 98 6.95 3.01 7.50
C LEU A 98 6.93 3.02 9.04
N CYS A 99 6.22 2.07 9.65
CA CYS A 99 6.15 1.90 11.11
C CYS A 99 7.25 0.98 11.67
N GLY A 100 8.20 0.53 10.87
CA GLY A 100 9.28 -0.37 11.28
C GLY A 100 8.84 -1.81 11.56
N ARG A 101 7.62 -2.20 11.13
CA ARG A 101 7.07 -3.56 11.28
C ARG A 101 7.46 -4.41 10.06
N TYR A 102 8.75 -4.52 9.82
CA TYR A 102 9.31 -5.06 8.57
C TYR A 102 8.92 -6.52 8.29
N GLU A 103 8.86 -7.39 9.30
CA GLU A 103 8.45 -8.79 9.10
C GLU A 103 7.01 -8.92 8.57
N ASP A 104 6.08 -8.14 9.12
CA ASP A 104 4.69 -8.15 8.68
C ASP A 104 4.55 -7.43 7.33
N GLY A 105 5.26 -6.32 7.13
CA GLY A 105 5.33 -5.59 5.86
C GLY A 105 5.83 -6.46 4.73
N MET A 106 6.94 -7.18 4.94
CA MET A 106 7.51 -8.13 4.00
C MET A 106 6.50 -9.22 3.57
N LYS A 107 5.78 -9.81 4.55
CA LYS A 107 4.78 -10.85 4.26
C LYS A 107 3.66 -10.32 3.36
N LEU A 108 3.13 -9.12 3.69
CA LEU A 108 2.05 -8.52 2.89
C LEU A 108 2.54 -8.02 1.53
N ALA A 109 3.73 -7.47 1.44
CA ALA A 109 4.33 -7.07 0.17
C ALA A 109 4.55 -8.27 -0.76
N LYS A 110 5.00 -9.40 -0.21
CA LYS A 110 5.11 -10.67 -0.94
C LYS A 110 3.74 -11.17 -1.43
N GLU A 111 2.72 -11.16 -0.57
CA GLU A 111 1.35 -11.52 -0.98
C GLU A 111 0.84 -10.60 -2.11
N GLY A 112 1.08 -9.29 -1.98
CA GLY A 112 0.73 -8.30 -3.02
C GLY A 112 1.46 -8.55 -4.33
N ARG A 113 2.77 -8.84 -4.29
CA ARG A 113 3.57 -9.21 -5.45
C ARG A 113 3.00 -10.43 -6.16
N ASP A 114 2.76 -11.51 -5.41
CA ASP A 114 2.28 -12.78 -5.94
C ASP A 114 0.88 -12.62 -6.57
N ALA A 115 0.01 -11.83 -5.94
CA ALA A 115 -1.30 -11.48 -6.48
C ALA A 115 -1.20 -10.59 -7.73
N CYS A 116 -0.26 -9.63 -7.79
CA CYS A 116 0.00 -8.84 -9.00
C CYS A 116 0.36 -9.72 -10.19
N ILE A 117 1.23 -10.71 -9.98
CA ILE A 117 1.64 -11.66 -11.03
C ILE A 117 0.45 -12.54 -11.43
N GLN A 118 -0.26 -13.09 -10.47
CA GLN A 118 -1.40 -14.00 -10.71
C GLN A 118 -2.52 -13.32 -11.51
N TYR A 119 -2.82 -12.04 -11.24
CA TYR A 119 -3.93 -11.32 -11.86
C TYR A 119 -3.50 -10.35 -12.96
N GLY A 120 -2.21 -10.28 -13.31
CA GLY A 120 -1.70 -9.41 -14.37
C GLY A 120 -1.69 -7.92 -14.03
N HIS A 121 -1.60 -7.56 -12.75
CA HIS A 121 -1.58 -6.16 -12.29
C HIS A 121 -0.17 -5.57 -12.25
N TYR A 122 0.51 -5.56 -13.39
CA TYR A 122 1.91 -5.13 -13.51
C TYR A 122 2.16 -3.65 -13.18
N GLN A 123 1.13 -2.82 -13.11
CA GLN A 123 1.25 -1.42 -12.70
C GLN A 123 1.53 -1.24 -11.19
N THR A 124 1.05 -2.18 -10.36
CA THR A 124 1.24 -2.14 -8.90
C THR A 124 2.44 -2.98 -8.46
N LEU A 125 2.87 -3.92 -9.30
CA LEU A 125 3.94 -4.86 -8.98
C LEU A 125 5.27 -4.19 -8.58
N PRO A 126 5.77 -3.12 -9.24
CA PRO A 126 7.00 -2.46 -8.81
C PRO A 126 6.95 -1.99 -7.36
N GLY A 127 5.87 -1.32 -6.97
CA GLY A 127 5.73 -0.83 -5.59
C GLY A 127 5.68 -1.96 -4.56
N CYS A 128 5.08 -3.13 -4.88
CA CYS A 128 5.14 -4.29 -3.99
C CYS A 128 6.56 -4.85 -3.86
N LEU A 129 7.33 -4.87 -4.96
CA LEU A 129 8.73 -5.30 -4.96
C LEU A 129 9.62 -4.33 -4.16
N GLU A 130 9.40 -3.03 -4.28
CA GLU A 130 10.13 -1.99 -3.53
C GLU A 130 9.91 -2.14 -2.03
N ILE A 131 8.64 -2.25 -1.58
CA ILE A 131 8.33 -2.47 -0.15
C ILE A 131 8.95 -3.78 0.35
N TYR A 132 8.86 -4.85 -0.44
CA TYR A 132 9.47 -6.12 -0.09
C TYR A 132 10.99 -5.99 0.05
N ALA A 133 11.66 -5.31 -0.87
CA ALA A 133 13.10 -5.07 -0.86
C ALA A 133 13.52 -4.25 0.37
N GLU A 134 12.82 -3.15 0.67
CA GLU A 134 13.08 -2.30 1.82
C GLU A 134 12.95 -3.09 3.13
N CYS A 135 11.85 -3.83 3.30
CA CYS A 135 11.65 -4.70 4.46
C CYS A 135 12.75 -5.77 4.59
N CYS A 136 13.14 -6.43 3.48
CA CYS A 136 14.22 -7.42 3.48
C CYS A 136 15.54 -6.80 3.95
N HIS A 137 15.89 -5.61 3.45
CA HIS A 137 17.10 -4.89 3.87
C HIS A 137 17.12 -4.66 5.39
N PHE A 138 16.05 -4.12 5.96
CA PHE A 138 15.96 -3.87 7.41
C PHE A 138 15.95 -5.15 8.26
N LEU A 139 15.64 -6.30 7.66
CA LEU A 139 15.73 -7.62 8.29
C LEU A 139 17.10 -8.29 8.08
N GLY A 140 18.06 -7.64 7.40
CA GLY A 140 19.38 -8.17 7.12
C GLY A 140 19.41 -9.20 5.99
N MET A 141 18.39 -9.23 5.13
CA MET A 141 18.25 -10.13 3.98
C MET A 141 18.65 -9.37 2.70
N ASP A 142 19.93 -8.98 2.61
CA ASP A 142 20.39 -8.08 1.55
C ASP A 142 20.40 -8.73 0.15
N ASP A 143 20.57 -10.05 0.07
CA ASP A 143 20.49 -10.77 -1.20
C ASP A 143 19.07 -10.73 -1.78
N GLU A 144 18.05 -11.02 -0.98
CA GLU A 144 16.64 -10.93 -1.37
C GLU A 144 16.21 -9.49 -1.67
N SER A 145 16.74 -8.54 -0.90
CA SER A 145 16.53 -7.10 -1.14
C SER A 145 17.09 -6.68 -2.50
N THR A 146 18.30 -7.11 -2.81
CA THR A 146 18.97 -6.83 -4.09
C THR A 146 18.17 -7.39 -5.26
N GLU A 147 17.77 -8.66 -5.17
CA GLU A 147 16.97 -9.31 -6.22
C GLU A 147 15.64 -8.59 -6.45
N ALA A 148 14.96 -8.16 -5.38
CA ALA A 148 13.69 -7.48 -5.49
C ALA A 148 13.81 -6.08 -6.12
N TYR A 149 14.86 -5.31 -5.78
CA TYR A 149 15.14 -4.04 -6.43
C TYR A 149 15.52 -4.22 -7.90
N ASP A 150 16.30 -5.24 -8.26
CA ASP A 150 16.61 -5.58 -9.66
C ASP A 150 15.32 -5.85 -10.45
N GLN A 151 14.42 -6.69 -9.90
CA GLN A 151 13.14 -7.00 -10.53
C GLN A 151 12.27 -5.76 -10.71
N ALA A 152 12.16 -4.89 -9.69
CA ALA A 152 11.41 -3.63 -9.76
C ALA A 152 11.97 -2.71 -10.83
N TYR A 153 13.29 -2.51 -10.85
CA TYR A 153 13.97 -1.65 -11.81
C TYR A 153 13.73 -2.08 -13.26
N TYR A 154 13.98 -3.35 -13.58
CA TYR A 154 13.80 -3.84 -14.94
C TYR A 154 12.34 -3.89 -15.37
N LEU A 155 11.43 -4.16 -14.43
CA LEU A 155 10.00 -4.09 -14.70
C LEU A 155 9.56 -2.66 -15.02
N CYS A 156 9.94 -1.67 -14.20
CA CYS A 156 9.65 -0.25 -14.46
C CYS A 156 10.18 0.20 -15.83
N LYS A 157 11.40 -0.23 -16.18
CA LYS A 157 12.00 0.04 -17.49
C LYS A 157 11.20 -0.58 -18.63
N LEU A 158 10.76 -1.84 -18.45
CA LEU A 158 9.98 -2.57 -19.47
C LEU A 158 8.61 -1.94 -19.73
N ILE A 159 7.89 -1.53 -18.66
CA ILE A 159 6.53 -0.98 -18.75
C ILE A 159 6.51 0.55 -18.90
N GLY A 160 7.68 1.20 -18.97
CA GLY A 160 7.81 2.63 -19.21
C GLY A 160 7.46 3.54 -18.02
N ARG A 161 7.55 3.05 -16.77
CA ARG A 161 7.26 3.79 -15.53
C ARG A 161 8.47 4.60 -15.08
N LYS A 162 8.69 5.76 -15.69
CA LYS A 162 9.90 6.58 -15.43
C LYS A 162 10.02 7.09 -13.99
N GLU A 163 8.91 7.51 -13.40
CA GLU A 163 8.91 8.02 -12.02
C GLU A 163 9.26 6.91 -11.02
N ASP A 164 8.63 5.75 -11.13
CA ASP A 164 8.91 4.60 -10.28
C ASP A 164 10.34 4.09 -10.50
N LEU A 165 10.83 4.10 -11.75
CA LEU A 165 12.21 3.74 -12.08
C LEU A 165 13.23 4.58 -11.29
N GLU A 166 12.99 5.89 -11.19
CA GLU A 166 13.88 6.79 -10.43
C GLU A 166 13.74 6.56 -8.92
N ILE A 167 12.53 6.25 -8.42
CA ILE A 167 12.32 5.89 -7.01
C ILE A 167 13.11 4.62 -6.69
N THR A 168 12.90 3.54 -7.45
CA THR A 168 13.61 2.26 -7.28
C THR A 168 15.13 2.43 -7.28
N ARG A 169 15.65 3.23 -8.24
CA ARG A 169 17.08 3.52 -8.33
C ARG A 169 17.63 4.22 -7.08
N ASN A 170 16.92 5.24 -6.61
CA ASN A 170 17.33 6.01 -5.45
C ASN A 170 17.30 5.19 -4.17
N GLU A 171 16.30 4.34 -3.99
CA GLU A 171 16.16 3.45 -2.83
C GLU A 171 17.23 2.35 -2.84
N ALA A 172 17.45 1.67 -3.96
CA ALA A 172 18.50 0.66 -4.09
C ALA A 172 19.90 1.26 -3.83
N LYS A 173 20.15 2.49 -4.29
CA LYS A 173 21.39 3.19 -3.98
C LYS A 173 21.51 3.56 -2.51
N LYS A 174 20.42 4.03 -1.91
CA LYS A 174 20.38 4.46 -0.51
C LYS A 174 20.64 3.31 0.44
N TYR A 175 20.00 2.16 0.22
CA TYR A 175 20.02 1.04 1.15
C TYR A 175 21.17 0.04 0.86
N LEU A 176 21.43 -0.26 -0.40
CA LEU A 176 22.37 -1.32 -0.80
C LEU A 176 23.59 -0.81 -1.57
N ASN A 177 23.68 0.51 -1.78
CA ASN A 177 24.72 1.13 -2.61
C ASN A 177 24.81 0.57 -4.05
N ILE A 178 23.65 0.17 -4.61
CA ILE A 178 23.54 -0.36 -5.96
C ILE A 178 23.34 0.80 -6.95
N ASP A 179 24.18 0.85 -7.99
CA ASP A 179 24.03 1.75 -9.13
C ASP A 179 23.59 0.96 -10.37
N PHE A 180 22.32 1.11 -10.76
CA PHE A 180 21.83 0.55 -12.02
C PHE A 180 22.44 1.32 -13.20
N LYS A 181 23.21 0.62 -14.01
CA LYS A 181 23.78 1.20 -15.23
C LYS A 181 22.68 1.39 -16.28
N HIS A 182 22.73 2.51 -16.97
CA HIS A 182 21.81 2.91 -18.06
C HIS A 182 21.79 1.94 -19.24
#